data_de7999b298364f972efbe2198d75cc93
#
_entry.id   de7999b298364f972efbe2198d75cc93
#
_cell.length_a   1.000
_cell.length_b   1.000
_cell.length_c   1.000
_cell.angle_alpha   90.00
_cell.angle_beta   90.00
_cell.angle_gamma   90.00
#
_symmetry.space_group_name_H-M   'P 1'
#
loop_
_entity.id
_entity.type
_entity.pdbx_description
1 polymer ?
#
loop_
_entity_poly.entity_id
_entity_poly.type
_entity_poly.pdbx_seq_one_letter_code
_entity_poly.pdbx_strand_id
1 'polypeptide(L)'
;MADLLAFIHTVPSLVGLFTSLAQEILPADVEVLHIADEILLKVVLAKGGLTPFIFQRVADHVIACERAGADAVQLTCSSISPCAEPAARLVEIPVLKVDEPMVDQALLLGQRIGVAATAPTTLQPTTELVRQRAAAAGRTVEVEALLCHGAYEALFAGATETHDRIVHEHLRTLMSRNEVVILAQASMARVLETLPTAERRVPILSSPRLAVERLRQILAGGAGA
;
A
#
# COMPACT_ATOMS: atom_id res chain seq x y z
N MET A 1 0.90 -4.71 28.48
CA MET A 1 -0.40 -4.93 27.80
C MET A 1 -0.04 -5.50 26.44
N ALA A 2 -0.92 -6.27 25.80
CA ALA A 2 -0.68 -6.68 24.41
C ALA A 2 -0.69 -5.43 23.52
N ASP A 3 0.19 -5.40 22.52
CA ASP A 3 0.19 -4.32 21.54
C ASP A 3 -1.06 -4.40 20.66
N LEU A 4 -1.72 -3.26 20.38
CA LEU A 4 -2.89 -3.17 19.52
C LEU A 4 -2.52 -2.41 18.23
N LEU A 5 -2.62 -3.07 17.08
CA LEU A 5 -2.40 -2.44 15.77
C LEU A 5 -3.72 -2.19 15.05
N ALA A 6 -3.90 -0.98 14.55
CA ALA A 6 -5.10 -0.63 13.78
C ALA A 6 -4.80 -0.55 12.29
N PHE A 7 -5.66 -1.18 11.47
CA PHE A 7 -5.63 -1.10 10.03
C PHE A 7 -6.83 -0.31 9.50
N ILE A 8 -6.58 0.72 8.68
CA ILE A 8 -7.64 1.50 8.01
C ILE A 8 -7.66 1.12 6.54
N HIS A 9 -8.75 0.48 6.12
CA HIS A 9 -8.99 -0.02 4.78
C HIS A 9 -9.99 0.86 4.03
N THR A 10 -9.83 0.95 2.72
CA THR A 10 -10.82 1.55 1.82
C THR A 10 -11.59 0.49 1.03
N VAL A 11 -11.20 -0.78 1.16
CA VAL A 11 -11.81 -1.94 0.50
C VAL A 11 -11.96 -3.07 1.52
N PRO A 12 -13.19 -3.52 1.85
CA PRO A 12 -13.42 -4.54 2.88
C PRO A 12 -12.72 -5.87 2.62
N SER A 13 -12.49 -6.24 1.35
CA SER A 13 -11.80 -7.49 0.99
C SER A 13 -10.34 -7.54 1.46
N LEU A 14 -9.71 -6.40 1.81
CA LEU A 14 -8.36 -6.37 2.37
C LEU A 14 -8.30 -6.77 3.85
N VAL A 15 -9.41 -6.74 4.58
CA VAL A 15 -9.44 -7.12 6.00
C VAL A 15 -8.89 -8.53 6.18
N GLY A 16 -9.40 -9.51 5.43
CA GLY A 16 -8.92 -10.90 5.51
C GLY A 16 -7.43 -11.06 5.16
N LEU A 17 -6.96 -10.36 4.13
CA LEU A 17 -5.55 -10.38 3.74
C LEU A 17 -4.65 -9.86 4.88
N PHE A 18 -4.95 -8.71 5.44
CA PHE A 18 -4.13 -8.12 6.50
C PHE A 18 -4.25 -8.89 7.82
N THR A 19 -5.43 -9.47 8.13
CA THR A 19 -5.58 -10.40 9.27
C THR A 19 -4.65 -11.62 9.12
N SER A 20 -4.64 -12.26 7.96
CA SER A 20 -3.78 -13.43 7.71
C SER A 20 -2.30 -13.08 7.78
N LEU A 21 -1.90 -11.94 7.19
CA LEU A 21 -0.52 -11.47 7.25
C LEU A 21 -0.09 -11.10 8.68
N ALA A 22 -0.97 -10.47 9.46
CA ALA A 22 -0.72 -10.15 10.86
C ALA A 22 -0.49 -11.43 11.67
N GLN A 23 -1.36 -12.43 11.53
CA GLN A 23 -1.23 -13.73 12.21
C GLN A 23 0.06 -14.49 11.82
N GLU A 24 0.51 -14.35 10.57
CA GLU A 24 1.74 -15.01 10.09
C GLU A 24 3.01 -14.31 10.58
N ILE A 25 3.01 -12.97 10.65
CA ILE A 25 4.24 -12.15 10.75
C ILE A 25 4.42 -11.56 12.15
N LEU A 26 3.33 -11.15 12.82
CA LEU A 26 3.40 -10.47 14.11
C LEU A 26 3.49 -11.48 15.26
N PRO A 27 3.98 -11.07 16.45
CA PRO A 27 3.87 -11.85 17.67
C PRO A 27 2.42 -12.26 17.99
N ALA A 28 2.24 -13.44 18.58
CA ALA A 28 0.91 -14.03 18.79
C ALA A 28 0.03 -13.25 19.80
N ASP A 29 0.63 -12.40 20.60
CA ASP A 29 -0.02 -11.53 21.59
C ASP A 29 -0.42 -10.16 21.05
N VAL A 30 -0.07 -9.84 19.80
CA VAL A 30 -0.48 -8.59 19.15
C VAL A 30 -1.94 -8.70 18.71
N GLU A 31 -2.75 -7.76 19.18
CA GLU A 31 -4.15 -7.62 18.78
C GLU A 31 -4.25 -6.73 17.52
N VAL A 32 -5.25 -7.00 16.68
CA VAL A 32 -5.52 -6.21 15.48
C VAL A 32 -6.94 -5.66 15.46
N LEU A 33 -7.05 -4.37 15.13
CA LEU A 33 -8.32 -3.66 14.94
C LEU A 33 -8.44 -3.29 13.45
N HIS A 34 -9.59 -3.47 12.85
CA HIS A 34 -9.86 -3.11 11.46
C HIS A 34 -10.97 -2.07 11.35
N ILE A 35 -10.69 -0.98 10.63
CA ILE A 35 -11.72 -0.04 10.14
C ILE A 35 -11.77 -0.20 8.61
N ALA A 36 -12.93 -0.56 8.06
CA ALA A 36 -13.16 -0.64 6.62
C ALA A 36 -14.18 0.44 6.20
N ASP A 37 -13.71 1.44 5.46
CA ASP A 37 -14.51 2.58 5.04
C ASP A 37 -14.45 2.77 3.52
N GLU A 38 -15.43 2.19 2.82
CA GLU A 38 -15.55 2.26 1.36
C GLU A 38 -15.85 3.68 0.84
N ILE A 39 -16.39 4.57 1.70
CA ILE A 39 -16.68 5.95 1.32
C ILE A 39 -15.39 6.66 0.90
N LEU A 40 -14.27 6.36 1.57
CA LEU A 40 -12.98 6.95 1.25
C LEU A 40 -12.61 6.72 -0.23
N LEU A 41 -12.57 5.46 -0.67
CA LEU A 41 -12.19 5.15 -2.06
C LEU A 41 -13.25 5.65 -3.05
N LYS A 42 -14.54 5.50 -2.73
CA LYS A 42 -15.64 5.95 -3.59
C LYS A 42 -15.54 7.45 -3.88
N VAL A 43 -15.26 8.26 -2.86
CA VAL A 43 -15.12 9.72 -3.02
C VAL A 43 -13.83 10.07 -3.76
N VAL A 44 -12.69 9.42 -3.44
CA VAL A 44 -11.42 9.64 -4.13
C VAL A 44 -11.55 9.36 -5.63
N LEU A 45 -12.18 8.27 -6.01
CA LEU A 45 -12.41 7.92 -7.43
C LEU A 45 -13.36 8.91 -8.11
N ALA A 46 -14.45 9.28 -7.47
CA ALA A 46 -15.45 10.20 -8.03
C ALA A 46 -14.89 11.62 -8.21
N LYS A 47 -13.94 12.05 -7.37
CA LYS A 47 -13.32 13.37 -7.43
C LYS A 47 -11.97 13.40 -8.15
N GLY A 48 -11.44 12.24 -8.52
CA GLY A 48 -10.12 12.11 -9.15
C GLY A 48 -8.94 12.40 -8.21
N GLY A 49 -9.16 12.39 -6.89
CA GLY A 49 -8.11 12.67 -5.90
C GLY A 49 -8.62 12.95 -4.49
N LEU A 50 -7.70 13.36 -3.62
CA LEU A 50 -7.99 13.68 -2.22
C LEU A 50 -8.73 15.02 -2.11
N THR A 51 -9.67 15.06 -1.18
CA THR A 51 -10.46 16.27 -0.84
C THR A 51 -10.33 16.58 0.65
N PRO A 52 -10.67 17.80 1.12
CA PRO A 52 -10.69 18.11 2.56
C PRO A 52 -11.53 17.12 3.37
N PHE A 53 -12.64 16.62 2.81
CA PHE A 53 -13.47 15.61 3.45
C PHE A 53 -12.71 14.30 3.70
N ILE A 54 -11.88 13.85 2.74
CA ILE A 54 -11.08 12.62 2.89
C ILE A 54 -10.02 12.80 3.98
N PHE A 55 -9.31 13.94 3.99
CA PHE A 55 -8.33 14.25 5.04
C PHE A 55 -8.96 14.23 6.43
N GLN A 56 -10.11 14.90 6.59
CA GLN A 56 -10.85 14.91 7.86
C GLN A 56 -11.27 13.50 8.26
N ARG A 57 -11.87 12.73 7.36
CA ARG A 57 -12.39 11.39 7.66
C ARG A 57 -11.29 10.39 8.03
N VAL A 58 -10.14 10.46 7.37
CA VAL A 58 -8.96 9.64 7.74
C VAL A 58 -8.44 10.07 9.12
N ALA A 59 -8.36 11.36 9.39
CA ALA A 59 -7.95 11.88 10.70
C ALA A 59 -8.89 11.44 11.83
N ASP A 60 -10.22 11.47 11.59
CA ASP A 60 -11.23 11.01 12.56
C ASP A 60 -11.04 9.51 12.87
N HIS A 61 -10.75 8.67 11.86
CA HIS A 61 -10.46 7.26 12.05
C HIS A 61 -9.16 7.03 12.85
N VAL A 62 -8.10 7.77 12.53
CA VAL A 62 -6.81 7.69 13.23
C VAL A 62 -6.96 8.06 14.71
N ILE A 63 -7.65 9.16 15.01
CA ILE A 63 -7.96 9.59 16.38
C ILE A 63 -8.80 8.53 17.11
N ALA A 64 -9.78 7.93 16.43
CA ALA A 64 -10.61 6.88 17.02
C ALA A 64 -9.78 5.62 17.36
N CYS A 65 -8.81 5.24 16.50
CA CYS A 65 -7.90 4.13 16.78
C CYS A 65 -7.03 4.39 18.01
N GLU A 66 -6.43 5.57 18.12
CA GLU A 66 -5.64 5.94 19.30
C GLU A 66 -6.48 5.90 20.58
N ARG A 67 -7.69 6.46 20.55
CA ARG A 67 -8.62 6.42 21.71
C ARG A 67 -9.08 5.01 22.06
N ALA A 68 -9.07 4.09 21.11
CA ALA A 68 -9.32 2.66 21.35
C ALA A 68 -8.10 1.94 21.94
N GLY A 69 -6.96 2.62 22.09
CA GLY A 69 -5.73 2.08 22.67
C GLY A 69 -4.77 1.48 21.63
N ALA A 70 -4.92 1.84 20.35
CA ALA A 70 -3.96 1.38 19.33
C ALA A 70 -2.57 1.99 19.57
N ASP A 71 -1.52 1.19 19.42
CA ASP A 71 -0.12 1.58 19.51
C ASP A 71 0.44 2.08 18.16
N ALA A 72 -0.20 1.72 17.06
CA ALA A 72 0.09 2.25 15.74
C ALA A 72 -1.11 2.10 14.78
N VAL A 73 -1.17 2.95 13.77
CA VAL A 73 -2.18 2.91 12.71
C VAL A 73 -1.50 2.69 11.36
N GLN A 74 -1.96 1.71 10.59
CA GLN A 74 -1.55 1.43 9.22
C GLN A 74 -2.65 1.79 8.24
N LEU A 75 -2.44 2.80 7.38
CA LEU A 75 -3.28 3.03 6.21
C LEU A 75 -2.93 1.98 5.15
N THR A 76 -3.92 1.21 4.67
CA THR A 76 -3.70 0.07 3.76
C THR A 76 -3.98 0.38 2.29
N CYS A 77 -4.20 1.63 1.95
CA CYS A 77 -4.54 2.06 0.59
C CYS A 77 -3.69 3.24 0.16
N SER A 78 -2.93 3.09 -0.93
CA SER A 78 -2.06 4.13 -1.48
C SER A 78 -2.81 5.39 -1.93
N SER A 79 -4.10 5.27 -2.30
CA SER A 79 -4.91 6.44 -2.67
C SER A 79 -5.16 7.41 -1.50
N ILE A 80 -5.07 6.93 -0.24
CA ILE A 80 -5.20 7.76 0.96
C ILE A 80 -3.89 7.87 1.75
N SER A 81 -2.80 7.24 1.31
CA SER A 81 -1.49 7.33 1.95
C SER A 81 -1.03 8.77 2.22
N PRO A 82 -1.28 9.78 1.34
CA PRO A 82 -0.92 11.16 1.64
C PRO A 82 -1.65 11.78 2.83
N CYS A 83 -2.71 11.13 3.35
CA CYS A 83 -3.38 11.60 4.57
C CYS A 83 -2.60 11.24 5.85
N ALA A 84 -1.61 10.35 5.77
CA ALA A 84 -0.88 9.87 6.95
C ALA A 84 -0.16 10.99 7.71
N GLU A 85 0.63 11.82 7.01
CA GLU A 85 1.38 12.89 7.67
C GLU A 85 0.47 13.97 8.33
N PRO A 86 -0.61 14.47 7.67
CA PRO A 86 -1.54 15.35 8.34
C PRO A 86 -2.23 14.70 9.56
N ALA A 87 -2.63 13.43 9.45
CA ALA A 87 -3.29 12.72 10.53
C ALA A 87 -2.34 12.45 11.71
N ALA A 88 -1.08 12.13 11.44
CA ALA A 88 -0.05 11.90 12.46
C ALA A 88 0.21 13.11 13.36
N ARG A 89 -0.15 14.33 12.92
CA ARG A 89 -0.02 15.55 13.75
C ARG A 89 -1.11 15.69 14.81
N LEU A 90 -2.11 14.82 14.78
CA LEU A 90 -3.29 14.87 15.66
C LEU A 90 -3.29 13.76 16.72
N VAL A 91 -2.28 12.88 16.70
CA VAL A 91 -2.12 11.73 17.59
C VAL A 91 -0.66 11.58 18.02
N GLU A 92 -0.43 10.84 19.10
CA GLU A 92 0.93 10.53 19.58
C GLU A 92 1.48 9.22 19.02
N ILE A 93 0.61 8.37 18.45
CA ILE A 93 0.97 7.07 17.91
C ILE A 93 1.43 7.17 16.43
N PRO A 94 2.30 6.27 15.95
CA PRO A 94 2.71 6.22 14.55
C PRO A 94 1.53 5.99 13.59
N VAL A 95 1.47 6.79 12.52
CA VAL A 95 0.54 6.61 11.39
C VAL A 95 1.35 6.28 10.14
N LEU A 96 1.17 5.06 9.62
CA LEU A 96 2.03 4.45 8.63
C LEU A 96 1.32 4.31 7.27
N LYS A 97 2.11 4.40 6.20
CA LYS A 97 1.65 4.18 4.82
C LYS A 97 2.02 2.77 4.38
N VAL A 98 1.09 2.10 3.70
CA VAL A 98 1.27 0.72 3.21
C VAL A 98 2.37 0.61 2.16
N ASP A 99 2.60 1.65 1.40
CA ASP A 99 3.48 1.68 0.23
C ASP A 99 4.94 2.08 0.56
N GLU A 100 5.20 2.74 1.68
CA GLU A 100 6.56 3.18 2.04
C GLU A 100 7.59 2.04 2.11
N PRO A 101 7.35 0.92 2.82
CA PRO A 101 8.33 -0.16 2.90
C PRO A 101 8.63 -0.79 1.54
N MET A 102 7.62 -0.89 0.67
CA MET A 102 7.78 -1.39 -0.69
C MET A 102 8.64 -0.44 -1.53
N VAL A 103 8.41 0.86 -1.42
CA VAL A 103 9.20 1.88 -2.12
C VAL A 103 10.65 1.87 -1.62
N ASP A 104 10.86 1.82 -0.30
CA ASP A 104 12.19 1.76 0.29
C ASP A 104 12.97 0.52 -0.21
N GLN A 105 12.32 -0.63 -0.27
CA GLN A 105 12.93 -1.84 -0.80
C GLN A 105 13.22 -1.71 -2.32
N ALA A 106 12.32 -1.12 -3.10
CA ALA A 106 12.55 -0.89 -4.52
C ALA A 106 13.77 -0.01 -4.76
N LEU A 107 13.94 1.05 -3.96
CA LEU A 107 15.11 1.93 -4.02
C LEU A 107 16.43 1.20 -3.74
N LEU A 108 16.43 0.14 -2.93
CA LEU A 108 17.62 -0.67 -2.68
C LEU A 108 17.94 -1.61 -3.84
N LEU A 109 16.94 -2.03 -4.62
CA LEU A 109 17.05 -3.03 -5.68
C LEU A 109 17.44 -2.46 -7.05
N GLY A 110 17.18 -1.17 -7.30
CA GLY A 110 17.49 -0.60 -8.61
C GLY A 110 17.34 0.91 -8.68
N GLN A 111 17.73 1.46 -9.84
CA GLN A 111 17.57 2.87 -10.18
C GLN A 111 16.45 3.07 -11.20
N ARG A 112 16.17 2.09 -12.07
CA ARG A 112 15.02 2.10 -12.98
C ARG A 112 13.88 1.33 -12.34
N ILE A 113 12.84 2.06 -11.93
CA ILE A 113 11.72 1.53 -11.17
C ILE A 113 10.44 1.63 -11.99
N GLY A 114 9.85 0.48 -12.31
CA GLY A 114 8.52 0.41 -12.93
C GLY A 114 7.42 0.48 -11.87
N VAL A 115 6.39 1.28 -12.10
CA VAL A 115 5.20 1.39 -11.24
C VAL A 115 3.98 0.97 -12.03
N ALA A 116 3.30 -0.10 -11.61
CA ALA A 116 2.05 -0.57 -12.19
C ALA A 116 0.88 -0.27 -11.27
N ALA A 117 -0.21 0.27 -11.83
CA ALA A 117 -1.47 0.48 -11.12
C ALA A 117 -2.66 0.25 -12.05
N THR A 118 -3.83 -0.05 -11.48
CA THR A 118 -5.09 -0.16 -12.24
C THR A 118 -5.95 1.10 -12.14
N ALA A 119 -5.63 2.03 -11.23
CA ALA A 119 -6.33 3.31 -11.05
C ALA A 119 -5.36 4.49 -11.03
N PRO A 120 -5.70 5.62 -11.71
CA PRO A 120 -4.87 6.84 -11.70
C PRO A 120 -4.66 7.40 -10.29
N THR A 121 -5.67 7.33 -9.43
CA THR A 121 -5.65 7.80 -8.05
C THR A 121 -4.69 7.02 -7.15
N THR A 122 -4.15 5.91 -7.63
CA THR A 122 -3.11 5.12 -6.96
C THR A 122 -1.76 5.29 -7.65
N LEU A 123 -1.74 5.33 -8.99
CA LEU A 123 -0.52 5.44 -9.78
C LEU A 123 0.26 6.72 -9.45
N GLN A 124 -0.43 7.85 -9.44
CA GLN A 124 0.21 9.15 -9.21
C GLN A 124 0.80 9.27 -7.78
N PRO A 125 0.06 9.00 -6.68
CA PRO A 125 0.63 9.07 -5.34
C PRO A 125 1.82 8.13 -5.12
N THR A 126 1.75 6.89 -5.63
CA THR A 126 2.86 5.93 -5.49
C THR A 126 4.09 6.39 -6.29
N THR A 127 3.90 6.90 -7.51
CA THR A 127 5.00 7.44 -8.32
C THR A 127 5.67 8.63 -7.64
N GLU A 128 4.89 9.51 -7.04
CA GLU A 128 5.40 10.67 -6.30
C GLU A 128 6.14 10.22 -5.03
N LEU A 129 5.61 9.24 -4.30
CA LEU A 129 6.28 8.66 -3.14
C LEU A 129 7.65 8.09 -3.50
N VAL A 130 7.80 7.39 -4.64
CA VAL A 130 9.11 6.90 -5.11
C VAL A 130 10.10 8.05 -5.28
N ARG A 131 9.67 9.13 -5.93
CA ARG A 131 10.53 10.31 -6.15
C ARG A 131 10.92 11.00 -4.85
N GLN A 132 9.96 11.20 -3.95
CA GLN A 132 10.20 11.84 -2.64
C GLN A 132 11.16 11.01 -1.79
N ARG A 133 10.95 9.68 -1.70
CA ARG A 133 11.83 8.80 -0.94
C ARG A 133 13.23 8.71 -1.54
N ALA A 134 13.34 8.68 -2.89
CA ALA A 134 14.63 8.72 -3.58
C ALA A 134 15.39 10.03 -3.27
N ALA A 135 14.71 11.18 -3.37
CA ALA A 135 15.30 12.48 -3.06
C ALA A 135 15.77 12.56 -1.60
N ALA A 136 14.95 12.11 -0.65
CA ALA A 136 15.30 12.06 0.78
C ALA A 136 16.52 11.16 1.07
N ALA A 137 16.70 10.08 0.27
CA ALA A 137 17.85 9.18 0.35
C ALA A 137 19.06 9.66 -0.47
N GLY A 138 19.02 10.83 -1.11
CA GLY A 138 20.07 11.33 -1.99
C GLY A 138 20.30 10.47 -3.25
N ARG A 139 19.27 9.72 -3.71
CA ARG A 139 19.34 8.82 -4.86
C ARG A 139 18.68 9.42 -6.08
N THR A 140 19.29 9.21 -7.24
CA THR A 140 18.65 9.50 -8.53
C THR A 140 18.01 8.22 -9.07
N VAL A 141 16.73 8.30 -9.46
CA VAL A 141 15.97 7.19 -10.03
C VAL A 141 15.21 7.62 -11.27
N GLU A 142 15.05 6.68 -12.20
CA GLU A 142 14.13 6.77 -13.32
C GLU A 142 12.86 6.00 -12.97
N VAL A 143 11.70 6.65 -13.10
CA VAL A 143 10.42 6.03 -12.75
C VAL A 143 9.54 5.96 -14.00
N GLU A 144 9.27 4.73 -14.45
CA GLU A 144 8.30 4.44 -15.51
C GLU A 144 6.97 4.03 -14.89
N ALA A 145 5.94 4.87 -15.02
CA ALA A 145 4.61 4.63 -14.47
C ALA A 145 3.66 4.16 -15.57
N LEU A 146 3.00 3.02 -15.38
CA LEU A 146 2.04 2.43 -16.31
C LEU A 146 0.69 2.19 -15.65
N LEU A 147 -0.35 2.76 -16.26
CA LEU A 147 -1.74 2.46 -15.91
C LEU A 147 -2.22 1.26 -16.73
N CYS A 148 -2.63 0.20 -16.02
CA CYS A 148 -3.23 -0.99 -16.62
C CYS A 148 -4.69 -0.70 -17.00
N HIS A 149 -4.89 -0.01 -18.11
CA HIS A 149 -6.20 0.40 -18.58
C HIS A 149 -7.16 -0.77 -18.73
N GLY A 150 -8.40 -0.62 -18.23
CA GLY A 150 -9.45 -1.65 -18.27
C GLY A 150 -9.33 -2.73 -17.19
N ALA A 151 -8.20 -2.80 -16.46
CA ALA A 151 -8.04 -3.80 -15.41
C ALA A 151 -8.94 -3.51 -14.19
N TYR A 152 -9.06 -2.23 -13.81
CA TYR A 152 -9.93 -1.83 -12.71
C TYR A 152 -11.39 -2.20 -12.98
N GLU A 153 -11.90 -1.84 -14.14
CA GLU A 153 -13.26 -2.12 -14.59
C GLU A 153 -13.53 -3.62 -14.66
N ALA A 154 -12.57 -4.41 -15.19
CA ALA A 154 -12.66 -5.85 -15.26
C ALA A 154 -12.78 -6.49 -13.86
N LEU A 155 -11.99 -6.01 -12.88
CA LEU A 155 -12.07 -6.50 -11.50
C LEU A 155 -13.43 -6.22 -10.86
N PHE A 156 -13.96 -5.01 -11.01
CA PHE A 156 -15.28 -4.64 -10.47
C PHE A 156 -16.45 -5.34 -11.16
N ALA A 157 -16.29 -5.74 -12.43
CA ALA A 157 -17.25 -6.56 -13.14
C ALA A 157 -17.16 -8.07 -12.79
N GLY A 158 -16.24 -8.45 -11.87
CA GLY A 158 -16.00 -9.85 -11.51
C GLY A 158 -15.20 -10.64 -12.55
N ALA A 159 -14.71 -9.99 -13.62
CA ALA A 159 -13.92 -10.60 -14.70
C ALA A 159 -12.43 -10.71 -14.30
N THR A 160 -12.16 -11.49 -13.27
CA THR A 160 -10.83 -11.62 -12.63
C THR A 160 -9.73 -12.05 -13.60
N GLU A 161 -10.02 -13.02 -14.48
CA GLU A 161 -9.05 -13.49 -15.48
C GLU A 161 -8.67 -12.38 -16.49
N THR A 162 -9.65 -11.55 -16.89
CA THR A 162 -9.39 -10.38 -17.75
C THR A 162 -8.52 -9.35 -17.05
N HIS A 163 -8.80 -9.06 -15.78
CA HIS A 163 -7.97 -8.20 -14.96
C HIS A 163 -6.52 -8.70 -14.94
N ASP A 164 -6.32 -9.98 -14.59
CA ASP A 164 -4.99 -10.57 -14.44
C ASP A 164 -4.21 -10.55 -15.76
N ARG A 165 -4.86 -10.90 -16.87
CA ARG A 165 -4.25 -10.84 -18.20
C ARG A 165 -3.77 -9.43 -18.55
N ILE A 166 -4.61 -8.42 -18.34
CA ILE A 166 -4.24 -7.02 -18.61
C ILE A 166 -3.03 -6.62 -17.76
N VAL A 167 -3.05 -6.93 -16.47
CA VAL A 167 -1.94 -6.60 -15.56
C VAL A 167 -0.66 -7.32 -15.97
N HIS A 168 -0.72 -8.61 -16.30
CA HIS A 168 0.45 -9.38 -16.75
C HIS A 168 1.08 -8.79 -18.03
N GLU A 169 0.30 -8.34 -19.00
CA GLU A 169 0.80 -7.70 -20.22
C GLU A 169 1.60 -6.42 -19.90
N HIS A 170 1.09 -5.60 -18.99
CA HIS A 170 1.77 -4.37 -18.54
C HIS A 170 3.02 -4.68 -17.70
N LEU A 171 2.97 -5.72 -16.85
CA LEU A 171 4.13 -6.17 -16.08
C LEU A 171 5.27 -6.65 -16.99
N ARG A 172 4.98 -7.42 -18.04
CA ARG A 172 5.99 -7.85 -19.02
C ARG A 172 6.68 -6.64 -19.67
N THR A 173 5.92 -5.60 -20.00
CA THR A 173 6.46 -4.36 -20.55
C THR A 173 7.39 -3.67 -19.56
N LEU A 174 6.93 -3.47 -18.32
CA LEU A 174 7.74 -2.84 -17.28
C LEU A 174 9.02 -3.64 -16.96
N MET A 175 8.91 -4.96 -16.81
CA MET A 175 10.05 -5.83 -16.53
C MET A 175 11.12 -5.82 -17.64
N SER A 176 10.76 -5.48 -18.88
CA SER A 176 11.72 -5.41 -19.99
C SER A 176 12.59 -4.15 -19.97
N ARG A 177 12.21 -3.13 -19.20
CA ARG A 177 12.85 -1.80 -19.20
C ARG A 177 13.38 -1.37 -17.84
N ASN A 178 12.87 -1.99 -16.77
CA ASN A 178 13.15 -1.59 -15.39
C ASN A 178 13.93 -2.69 -14.65
N GLU A 179 14.59 -2.31 -13.55
CA GLU A 179 15.37 -3.21 -12.68
C GLU A 179 14.52 -3.81 -11.56
N VAL A 180 13.44 -3.14 -11.21
CA VAL A 180 12.44 -3.57 -10.25
C VAL A 180 11.08 -3.02 -10.65
N VAL A 181 10.02 -3.75 -10.37
CA VAL A 181 8.63 -3.31 -10.58
C VAL A 181 7.89 -3.30 -9.25
N ILE A 182 7.11 -2.26 -8.99
CA ILE A 182 6.22 -2.19 -7.82
C ILE A 182 4.75 -2.18 -8.25
N LEU A 183 3.92 -2.88 -7.50
CA LEU A 183 2.46 -2.92 -7.64
C LEU A 183 1.86 -1.90 -6.70
N ALA A 184 1.36 -0.80 -7.25
CA ALA A 184 0.92 0.35 -6.47
C ALA A 184 -0.36 0.11 -5.64
N GLN A 185 -1.05 -1.02 -5.83
CA GLN A 185 -2.27 -1.36 -5.09
C GLN A 185 -2.11 -2.67 -4.34
N ALA A 186 -2.51 -2.69 -3.06
CA ALA A 186 -2.49 -3.90 -2.23
C ALA A 186 -3.30 -5.05 -2.85
N SER A 187 -4.41 -4.75 -3.52
CA SER A 187 -5.26 -5.73 -4.23
C SER A 187 -4.56 -6.40 -5.42
N MET A 188 -3.51 -5.80 -5.98
CA MET A 188 -2.73 -6.38 -7.08
C MET A 188 -1.78 -7.49 -6.60
N ALA A 189 -1.51 -7.63 -5.30
CA ALA A 189 -0.61 -8.66 -4.78
C ALA A 189 -0.98 -10.06 -5.27
N ARG A 190 -2.28 -10.37 -5.37
CA ARG A 190 -2.81 -11.62 -5.90
C ARG A 190 -2.35 -11.93 -7.33
N VAL A 191 -2.14 -10.92 -8.16
CA VAL A 191 -1.71 -11.11 -9.56
C VAL A 191 -0.34 -11.79 -9.64
N LEU A 192 0.49 -11.63 -8.61
CA LEU A 192 1.79 -12.33 -8.54
C LEU A 192 1.63 -13.85 -8.38
N GLU A 193 0.54 -14.32 -7.80
CA GLU A 193 0.30 -15.76 -7.63
C GLU A 193 0.02 -16.43 -8.98
N THR A 194 -0.60 -15.70 -9.91
CA THR A 194 -0.97 -16.19 -11.25
C THR A 194 0.10 -15.90 -12.30
N LEU A 195 1.10 -15.03 -12.04
CA LEU A 195 2.21 -14.79 -12.94
C LEU A 195 3.26 -15.91 -12.81
N PRO A 196 3.56 -16.66 -13.88
CA PRO A 196 4.55 -17.74 -13.81
C PRO A 196 5.93 -17.23 -13.35
N THR A 197 6.56 -17.97 -12.44
CA THR A 197 7.88 -17.58 -11.89
C THR A 197 8.93 -17.44 -12.99
N ALA A 198 8.88 -18.27 -14.03
CA ALA A 198 9.80 -18.19 -15.17
C ALA A 198 9.68 -16.89 -15.98
N GLU A 199 8.56 -16.16 -15.87
CA GLU A 199 8.34 -14.88 -16.52
C GLU A 199 8.83 -13.69 -15.69
N ARG A 200 9.10 -13.88 -14.39
CA ARG A 200 9.55 -12.82 -13.48
C ARG A 200 11.04 -12.52 -13.69
N ARG A 201 11.33 -11.67 -14.65
CA ARG A 201 12.72 -11.33 -15.07
C ARG A 201 13.43 -10.37 -14.11
N VAL A 202 12.67 -9.62 -13.33
CA VAL A 202 13.13 -8.69 -12.30
C VAL A 202 12.28 -8.84 -11.04
N PRO A 203 12.73 -8.40 -9.87
CA PRO A 203 11.89 -8.36 -8.67
C PRO A 203 10.61 -7.57 -8.92
N ILE A 204 9.48 -8.14 -8.47
CA ILE A 204 8.18 -7.47 -8.44
C ILE A 204 7.74 -7.41 -6.99
N LEU A 205 7.54 -6.20 -6.49
CA LEU A 205 7.18 -5.95 -5.09
C LEU A 205 5.71 -5.57 -4.96
N SER A 206 5.11 -6.03 -3.87
CA SER A 206 3.77 -5.61 -3.44
C SER A 206 3.79 -5.18 -1.97
N SER A 207 2.93 -4.25 -1.63
CA SER A 207 2.99 -3.57 -0.33
C SER A 207 2.50 -4.36 0.89
N PRO A 208 1.50 -5.29 0.84
CA PRO A 208 0.86 -5.78 2.06
C PRO A 208 1.81 -6.46 3.05
N ARG A 209 2.59 -7.43 2.58
CA ARG A 209 3.54 -8.18 3.41
C ARG A 209 4.61 -7.25 4.00
N LEU A 210 5.20 -6.41 3.17
CA LEU A 210 6.26 -5.48 3.58
C LEU A 210 5.78 -4.47 4.63
N ALA A 211 4.52 -4.03 4.52
CA ALA A 211 3.91 -3.15 5.52
C ALA A 211 3.77 -3.86 6.88
N VAL A 212 3.33 -5.12 6.91
CA VAL A 212 3.20 -5.87 8.17
C VAL A 212 4.58 -6.23 8.75
N GLU A 213 5.56 -6.55 7.92
CA GLU A 213 6.95 -6.75 8.36
C GLU A 213 7.55 -5.48 8.98
N ARG A 214 7.23 -4.31 8.44
CA ARG A 214 7.61 -3.01 9.02
C ARG A 214 6.96 -2.80 10.40
N LEU A 215 5.68 -3.13 10.55
CA LEU A 215 4.99 -3.06 11.84
C LEU A 215 5.69 -3.92 12.89
N ARG A 216 6.08 -5.16 12.54
CA ARG A 216 6.86 -6.02 13.44
C ARG A 216 8.17 -5.37 13.90
N GLN A 217 8.87 -4.68 12.98
CA GLN A 217 10.11 -3.99 13.32
C GLN A 217 9.88 -2.81 14.28
N ILE A 218 8.79 -2.08 14.10
CA ILE A 218 8.42 -0.94 14.97
C ILE A 218 8.10 -1.45 16.38
N LEU A 219 7.31 -2.50 16.52
CA LEU A 219 7.00 -3.10 17.83
C LEU A 219 8.27 -3.58 18.53
N ALA A 220 9.17 -4.26 17.78
CA ALA A 220 10.45 -4.72 18.35
C ALA A 220 11.37 -3.58 18.77
N GLY A 221 11.34 -2.43 18.08
CA GLY A 221 12.14 -1.24 18.40
C GLY A 221 11.57 -0.39 19.53
N GLY A 222 10.24 -0.43 19.73
CA GLY A 222 9.55 0.27 20.83
C GLY A 222 9.68 -0.41 22.19
N ALA A 223 10.03 -1.70 22.22
CA ALA A 223 10.23 -2.45 23.47
C ALA A 223 11.54 -2.14 24.22
N GLY A 224 12.35 -1.21 23.71
CA GLY A 224 13.67 -0.85 24.25
C GLY A 224 13.87 0.65 24.59
N ALA A 225 12.79 1.45 24.67
CA ALA A 225 12.87 2.88 25.02
C ALA A 225 12.29 3.17 26.38
#